data_f9ef68307c84d08c4bdc2bb30a59573c
#
_entry.id   f9ef68307c84d08c4bdc2bb30a59573c
#
_cell.length_a   1.000
_cell.length_b   1.000
_cell.length_c   1.000
_cell.angle_alpha   90.00
_cell.angle_beta   90.00
_cell.angle_gamma   90.00
#
_symmetry.space_group_name_H-M   'P 1'
#
loop_
_entity.id
_entity.type
_entity.pdbx_description
1 polymer ?
#
loop_
_entity_poly.entity_id
_entity_poly.type
_entity_poly.pdbx_seq_one_letter_code
_entity_poly.pdbx_strand_id
1 'polypeptide(L)'
;MSPPNKRIGPRHQRLGAAGFRAARWLGARLFAAAGFHQLGSEFADNRIAQVRDKLQRGQTVYLAGLGPPGTHNSGVALVEVTQVDGPRLIVNNEEERFSGNKHTTEYPRQSIDAMAATLRGIGRDIGDIDAWLTSWDYPTLAGTMARSVLEEVPQSLKLLRTTEAAGFDGRRLDQMTRTPKILGRQLGLAARVPLICLPHHDNHAWFSFAASPFACHGEPVAIAVLDGTGDRGSVSLYVAGNGEMRRLYCNDSMFDSLGAFYSVISSTQGGWTWLSSEGRYMGAAAWGDMNRASNPYYARLRDVLDFGADGEVRINRALANWYCDPFDHPYKAPLIDILGEPLKPDQLWNPDAVLRVEDITHRPDTQDRLDKAAATQLVFEDAMIHVVDHLLRTTGANQLVLTGGVALNAVGNMRLLEHFDKAWFAHNQQRKTRLHLWIPPTPGDPGVTIGAAWLFAHLAGAPRGAPISHEFYCGLPAPPQDIATALQTSDIASQGIGDIATPEGRDAVADLMAFMVARNGIIALYQGAAETGPRALGHRSIFANPCDPHARERLNERVKYREAIRPLAPMATLEAAHR
;
A
#
# COMPACT_ATOMS: atom_id res chain seq x y z
N MET A 1 5.59 -7.28 34.50
CA MET A 1 5.77 -5.97 33.84
C MET A 1 6.90 -6.12 32.86
N SER A 2 6.65 -5.76 31.63
CA SER A 2 7.69 -5.76 30.58
C SER A 2 8.73 -4.70 30.87
N PRO A 3 10.00 -4.89 30.46
CA PRO A 3 11.04 -3.91 30.68
C PRO A 3 10.70 -2.61 29.90
N PRO A 4 10.98 -1.43 30.50
CA PRO A 4 10.68 -0.16 29.88
C PRO A 4 11.50 0.04 28.60
N ASN A 5 10.92 0.73 27.61
CA ASN A 5 11.58 1.03 26.37
C ASN A 5 12.83 1.91 26.60
N LYS A 6 13.94 1.52 26.00
CA LYS A 6 15.15 2.37 25.99
C LYS A 6 14.97 3.50 24.97
N ARG A 7 14.89 4.72 25.44
CA ARG A 7 14.92 5.90 24.57
C ARG A 7 16.32 6.07 23.96
N ILE A 8 16.36 6.47 22.70
CA ILE A 8 17.60 6.83 22.01
C ILE A 8 18.21 8.06 22.71
N GLY A 9 19.42 7.92 23.22
CA GLY A 9 20.07 9.02 23.95
C GLY A 9 20.45 10.20 23.05
N PRO A 10 20.59 11.43 23.60
CA PRO A 10 20.87 12.64 22.81
C PRO A 10 22.14 12.55 21.94
N ARG A 11 23.14 11.78 22.37
CA ARG A 11 24.37 11.55 21.61
C ARG A 11 24.09 10.76 20.33
N HIS A 12 23.32 9.69 20.41
CA HIS A 12 22.95 8.85 19.28
C HIS A 12 22.03 9.59 18.30
N GLN A 13 21.07 10.39 18.83
CA GLN A 13 20.23 11.26 17.99
C GLN A 13 21.07 12.27 17.20
N ARG A 14 22.09 12.90 17.81
CA ARG A 14 23.00 13.80 17.10
C ARG A 14 23.83 13.07 16.03
N LEU A 15 24.29 11.87 16.34
CA LEU A 15 25.02 11.02 15.39
C LEU A 15 24.14 10.64 14.20
N GLY A 16 22.91 10.20 14.45
CA GLY A 16 21.90 9.88 13.43
C GLY A 16 21.58 11.09 12.55
N ALA A 17 21.37 12.26 13.15
CA ALA A 17 21.11 13.50 12.40
C ALA A 17 22.31 13.92 11.52
N ALA A 18 23.54 13.73 11.99
CA ALA A 18 24.74 13.97 11.19
C ALA A 18 24.86 12.98 10.02
N GLY A 19 24.63 11.70 10.30
CA GLY A 19 24.60 10.64 9.30
C GLY A 19 23.55 10.86 8.22
N PHE A 20 22.35 11.25 8.62
CA PHE A 20 21.27 11.63 7.68
C PHE A 20 21.75 12.70 6.69
N ARG A 21 22.28 13.81 7.20
CA ARG A 21 22.74 14.90 6.32
C ARG A 21 23.86 14.47 5.38
N ALA A 22 24.84 13.75 5.90
CA ALA A 22 25.98 13.28 5.11
C ALA A 22 25.54 12.28 4.02
N ALA A 23 24.77 11.26 4.38
CA ALA A 23 24.31 10.24 3.45
C ALA A 23 23.32 10.81 2.40
N ARG A 24 22.42 11.72 2.81
CA ARG A 24 21.53 12.42 1.88
C ARG A 24 22.32 13.28 0.88
N TRP A 25 23.30 14.02 1.34
CA TRP A 25 24.14 14.86 0.47
C TRP A 25 24.96 14.01 -0.53
N LEU A 26 25.58 12.92 -0.07
CA LEU A 26 26.31 12.01 -0.94
C LEU A 26 25.35 11.31 -1.91
N GLY A 27 24.23 10.82 -1.41
CA GLY A 27 23.17 10.19 -2.19
C GLY A 27 22.66 11.11 -3.30
N ALA A 28 22.40 12.39 -3.00
CA ALA A 28 21.94 13.36 -4.00
C ALA A 28 22.90 13.45 -5.20
N ARG A 29 24.20 13.40 -4.97
CA ARG A 29 25.22 13.43 -6.04
C ARG A 29 25.30 12.13 -6.83
N LEU A 30 25.29 11.00 -6.12
CA LEU A 30 25.37 9.67 -6.76
C LEU A 30 24.12 9.39 -7.60
N PHE A 31 22.95 9.66 -7.06
CA PHE A 31 21.70 9.46 -7.78
C PHE A 31 21.52 10.45 -8.93
N ALA A 32 21.93 11.73 -8.78
CA ALA A 32 21.95 12.68 -9.89
C ALA A 32 22.85 12.21 -11.05
N ALA A 33 24.05 11.68 -10.74
CA ALA A 33 24.93 11.09 -11.74
C ALA A 33 24.32 9.86 -12.43
N ALA A 34 23.41 9.16 -11.76
CA ALA A 34 22.65 8.04 -12.33
C ALA A 34 21.43 8.50 -13.16
N GLY A 35 20.99 9.76 -13.03
CA GLY A 35 19.84 10.34 -13.73
C GLY A 35 18.60 10.56 -12.86
N PHE A 36 18.75 10.55 -11.52
CA PHE A 36 17.67 10.86 -10.59
C PHE A 36 17.88 12.26 -10.00
N HIS A 37 16.85 13.09 -10.04
CA HIS A 37 16.89 14.47 -9.63
C HIS A 37 15.87 14.77 -8.53
N GLN A 38 16.33 15.23 -7.37
CA GLN A 38 15.43 15.62 -6.27
C GLN A 38 14.67 16.91 -6.59
N LEU A 39 13.52 17.10 -5.96
CA LEU A 39 12.87 18.41 -5.89
C LEU A 39 13.82 19.46 -5.31
N GLY A 40 13.81 20.68 -5.88
CA GLY A 40 14.76 21.75 -5.55
C GLY A 40 16.12 21.61 -6.24
N SER A 41 16.32 20.60 -7.11
CA SER A 41 17.47 20.58 -8.04
C SER A 41 17.15 21.44 -9.26
N GLU A 42 18.20 22.04 -9.85
CA GLU A 42 18.04 22.86 -11.05
C GLU A 42 17.30 22.13 -12.19
N PHE A 43 17.57 20.83 -12.36
CA PHE A 43 16.86 20.02 -13.35
C PHE A 43 15.36 19.91 -13.05
N ALA A 44 14.99 19.60 -11.82
CA ALA A 44 13.59 19.43 -11.42
C ALA A 44 12.84 20.78 -11.52
N ASP A 45 13.44 21.87 -11.04
CA ASP A 45 12.86 23.20 -11.06
C ASP A 45 12.65 23.70 -12.50
N ASN A 46 13.62 23.47 -13.39
CA ASN A 46 13.49 23.78 -14.82
C ASN A 46 12.38 22.93 -15.47
N ARG A 47 12.24 21.66 -15.11
CA ARG A 47 11.18 20.80 -15.66
C ARG A 47 9.80 21.24 -15.18
N ILE A 48 9.66 21.60 -13.90
CA ILE A 48 8.43 22.17 -13.33
C ILE A 48 8.06 23.46 -14.07
N ALA A 49 9.03 24.34 -14.32
CA ALA A 49 8.81 25.59 -15.07
C ALA A 49 8.36 25.33 -16.51
N GLN A 50 9.00 24.39 -17.22
CA GLN A 50 8.62 23.99 -18.58
C GLN A 50 7.19 23.45 -18.66
N VAL A 51 6.81 22.59 -17.73
CA VAL A 51 5.44 22.04 -17.66
C VAL A 51 4.43 23.14 -17.35
N ARG A 52 4.75 24.05 -16.42
CA ARG A 52 3.92 25.24 -16.11
C ARG A 52 3.69 26.10 -17.34
N ASP A 53 4.75 26.39 -18.08
CA ASP A 53 4.68 27.18 -19.32
C ASP A 53 3.78 26.53 -20.37
N LYS A 54 3.87 25.21 -20.55
CA LYS A 54 2.99 24.46 -21.46
C LYS A 54 1.53 24.59 -21.05
N LEU A 55 1.22 24.37 -19.77
CA LEU A 55 -0.14 24.50 -19.23
C LEU A 55 -0.68 25.92 -19.42
N GLN A 56 0.11 26.97 -19.14
CA GLN A 56 -0.30 28.36 -19.32
C GLN A 56 -0.58 28.71 -20.78
N ARG A 57 0.04 28.01 -21.75
CA ARG A 57 -0.26 28.13 -23.19
C ARG A 57 -1.45 27.27 -23.63
N GLY A 58 -2.17 26.63 -22.71
CA GLY A 58 -3.29 25.74 -22.99
C GLY A 58 -2.90 24.42 -23.64
N GLN A 59 -1.62 24.02 -23.54
CA GLN A 59 -1.14 22.76 -24.08
C GLN A 59 -1.40 21.63 -23.08
N THR A 60 -1.73 20.44 -23.59
CA THR A 60 -1.83 19.22 -22.80
C THR A 60 -0.44 18.71 -22.42
N VAL A 61 -0.29 18.27 -21.20
CA VAL A 61 0.93 17.68 -20.63
C VAL A 61 0.69 16.23 -20.26
N TYR A 62 1.69 15.38 -20.51
CA TYR A 62 1.67 13.96 -20.11
C TYR A 62 2.76 13.67 -19.09
N LEU A 63 2.38 13.10 -17.96
CA LEU A 63 3.27 12.75 -16.86
C LEU A 63 3.28 11.23 -16.66
N ALA A 64 4.48 10.64 -16.52
CA ALA A 64 4.64 9.23 -16.20
C ALA A 64 5.21 9.08 -14.78
N GLY A 65 4.40 8.52 -13.87
CA GLY A 65 4.83 8.16 -12.53
C GLY A 65 5.32 6.72 -12.51
N LEU A 66 6.57 6.50 -12.12
CA LEU A 66 7.24 5.20 -12.12
C LEU A 66 7.41 4.67 -10.69
N GLY A 67 6.90 3.47 -10.43
CA GLY A 67 7.26 2.63 -9.30
C GLY A 67 8.53 1.86 -9.68
N PRO A 68 9.70 2.26 -9.17
CA PRO A 68 10.96 1.75 -9.69
C PRO A 68 11.31 0.38 -9.12
N PRO A 69 12.22 -0.36 -9.77
CA PRO A 69 12.73 -1.60 -9.25
C PRO A 69 13.48 -1.38 -7.93
N GLY A 70 13.54 -2.44 -7.12
CA GLY A 70 14.19 -2.42 -5.81
C GLY A 70 13.25 -2.13 -4.64
N THR A 71 12.06 -1.61 -4.92
CA THR A 71 10.91 -1.57 -4.00
C THR A 71 9.84 -2.53 -4.49
N HIS A 72 8.91 -2.96 -3.64
CA HIS A 72 7.82 -3.84 -4.07
C HIS A 72 6.77 -3.08 -4.91
N ASN A 73 5.95 -3.81 -5.67
CA ASN A 73 4.88 -3.29 -6.52
C ASN A 73 5.36 -2.29 -7.59
N SER A 74 6.39 -2.70 -8.36
CA SER A 74 6.83 -1.90 -9.51
C SER A 74 5.71 -1.74 -10.54
N GLY A 75 5.70 -0.59 -11.24
CA GLY A 75 4.64 -0.25 -12.19
C GLY A 75 4.80 1.14 -12.77
N VAL A 76 3.81 1.59 -13.54
CA VAL A 76 3.79 2.93 -14.11
C VAL A 76 2.38 3.47 -14.23
N ALA A 77 2.18 4.73 -13.85
CA ALA A 77 0.96 5.50 -14.12
C ALA A 77 1.17 6.52 -15.22
N LEU A 78 0.16 6.73 -16.06
CA LEU A 78 0.09 7.80 -17.04
C LEU A 78 -1.00 8.78 -16.64
N VAL A 79 -0.64 10.05 -16.55
CA VAL A 79 -1.54 11.14 -16.19
C VAL A 79 -1.48 12.22 -17.27
N GLU A 80 -2.64 12.58 -17.79
CA GLU A 80 -2.83 13.74 -18.64
C GLU A 80 -3.17 14.95 -17.77
N VAL A 81 -2.61 16.10 -18.09
CA VAL A 81 -2.86 17.36 -17.36
C VAL A 81 -3.23 18.46 -18.33
N THR A 82 -4.35 19.14 -18.09
CA THR A 82 -4.75 20.32 -18.82
C THR A 82 -4.88 21.53 -17.89
N GLN A 83 -4.84 22.72 -18.43
CA GLN A 83 -5.05 23.95 -17.66
C GLN A 83 -6.53 24.13 -17.24
N VAL A 84 -7.46 23.47 -17.92
CA VAL A 84 -8.90 23.59 -17.65
C VAL A 84 -9.36 22.55 -16.64
N ASP A 85 -9.04 21.28 -16.89
CA ASP A 85 -9.56 20.15 -16.12
C ASP A 85 -8.60 19.65 -15.04
N GLY A 86 -7.35 20.12 -15.06
CA GLY A 86 -6.31 19.59 -14.15
C GLY A 86 -5.82 18.20 -14.55
N PRO A 87 -5.29 17.43 -13.58
CA PRO A 87 -4.79 16.09 -13.83
C PRO A 87 -5.91 15.06 -13.98
N ARG A 88 -5.76 14.18 -14.99
CA ARG A 88 -6.65 13.04 -15.27
C ARG A 88 -5.83 11.77 -15.39
N LEU A 89 -6.17 10.75 -14.60
CA LEU A 89 -5.55 9.43 -14.70
C LEU A 89 -6.00 8.75 -16.00
N ILE A 90 -5.02 8.32 -16.81
CA ILE A 90 -5.28 7.55 -18.04
C ILE A 90 -5.16 6.07 -17.75
N VAL A 91 -4.07 5.63 -17.11
CA VAL A 91 -3.84 4.24 -16.74
C VAL A 91 -2.86 4.14 -15.57
N ASN A 92 -3.04 3.10 -14.74
CA ASN A 92 -2.08 2.69 -13.73
C ASN A 92 -1.77 1.20 -13.90
N ASN A 93 -0.59 0.88 -14.39
CA ASN A 93 -0.16 -0.47 -14.72
C ASN A 93 0.79 -1.02 -13.65
N GLU A 94 0.41 -2.11 -12.99
CA GLU A 94 1.29 -2.87 -12.10
C GLU A 94 1.98 -3.99 -12.87
N GLU A 95 3.29 -4.13 -12.74
CA GLU A 95 4.07 -5.17 -13.43
C GLU A 95 3.64 -6.58 -13.06
N GLU A 96 3.16 -6.80 -11.84
CA GLU A 96 2.67 -8.10 -11.41
C GLU A 96 1.48 -8.61 -12.22
N ARG A 97 0.69 -7.72 -12.85
CA ARG A 97 -0.46 -8.09 -13.69
C ARG A 97 -0.04 -8.66 -15.05
N PHE A 98 1.16 -8.33 -15.48
CA PHE A 98 1.75 -8.78 -16.73
C PHE A 98 2.71 -9.95 -16.51
N SER A 99 3.56 -9.88 -15.51
CA SER A 99 4.58 -10.87 -15.21
C SER A 99 4.06 -12.10 -14.44
N GLY A 100 2.92 -11.95 -13.73
CA GLY A 100 2.41 -12.97 -12.80
C GLY A 100 3.20 -13.05 -11.48
N ASN A 101 4.25 -12.24 -11.31
CA ASN A 101 5.08 -12.22 -10.13
C ASN A 101 4.57 -11.19 -9.12
N LYS A 102 3.87 -11.65 -8.08
CA LYS A 102 3.28 -10.79 -7.05
C LYS A 102 4.33 -10.00 -6.30
N HIS A 103 4.01 -8.72 -5.99
CA HIS A 103 4.87 -7.80 -5.29
C HIS A 103 6.26 -7.68 -5.93
N THR A 104 6.33 -7.80 -7.28
CA THR A 104 7.60 -7.80 -7.99
C THR A 104 8.42 -6.54 -7.69
N THR A 105 9.73 -6.74 -7.54
CA THR A 105 10.73 -5.68 -7.37
C THR A 105 11.53 -5.44 -8.65
N GLU A 106 11.12 -6.08 -9.75
CA GLU A 106 11.81 -5.98 -11.04
C GLU A 106 11.47 -4.68 -11.77
N TYR A 107 12.26 -4.35 -12.77
CA TYR A 107 11.99 -3.20 -13.64
C TYR A 107 10.69 -3.40 -14.43
N PRO A 108 9.71 -2.45 -14.39
CA PRO A 108 8.35 -2.63 -14.91
C PRO A 108 8.26 -2.51 -16.44
N ARG A 109 8.92 -3.42 -17.14
CA ARG A 109 9.04 -3.40 -18.61
C ARG A 109 7.71 -3.52 -19.31
N GLN A 110 6.91 -4.51 -18.93
CA GLN A 110 5.64 -4.81 -19.59
C GLN A 110 4.60 -3.74 -19.29
N SER A 111 4.61 -3.20 -18.07
CA SER A 111 3.78 -2.06 -17.67
C SER A 111 4.04 -0.82 -18.53
N ILE A 112 5.32 -0.53 -18.81
CA ILE A 112 5.72 0.61 -19.66
C ILE A 112 5.33 0.36 -21.11
N ASP A 113 5.50 -0.86 -21.63
CA ASP A 113 5.08 -1.22 -23.00
C ASP A 113 3.56 -1.10 -23.18
N ALA A 114 2.78 -1.53 -22.18
CA ALA A 114 1.33 -1.37 -22.15
C ALA A 114 0.91 0.11 -22.07
N MET A 115 1.59 0.93 -21.25
CA MET A 115 1.37 2.36 -21.20
C MET A 115 1.67 3.04 -22.55
N ALA A 116 2.76 2.64 -23.23
CA ALA A 116 3.08 3.15 -24.55
C ALA A 116 2.02 2.76 -25.60
N ALA A 117 1.44 1.56 -25.48
CA ALA A 117 0.31 1.15 -26.33
C ALA A 117 -0.94 2.02 -26.07
N THR A 118 -1.24 2.34 -24.80
CA THR A 118 -2.33 3.24 -24.43
C THR A 118 -2.12 4.64 -25.02
N LEU A 119 -0.89 5.19 -24.94
CA LEU A 119 -0.56 6.48 -25.56
C LEU A 119 -0.82 6.48 -27.07
N ARG A 120 -0.36 5.44 -27.79
CA ARG A 120 -0.62 5.32 -29.23
C ARG A 120 -2.12 5.24 -29.53
N GLY A 121 -2.90 4.57 -28.67
CA GLY A 121 -4.36 4.48 -28.80
C GLY A 121 -5.08 5.85 -28.72
N ILE A 122 -4.49 6.82 -28.05
CA ILE A 122 -5.01 8.19 -27.99
C ILE A 122 -4.28 9.16 -28.97
N GLY A 123 -3.54 8.60 -29.93
CA GLY A 123 -2.85 9.40 -30.97
C GLY A 123 -1.60 10.13 -30.47
N ARG A 124 -0.97 9.63 -29.41
CA ARG A 124 0.27 10.18 -28.83
C ARG A 124 1.38 9.14 -28.86
N ASP A 125 2.61 9.61 -28.67
CA ASP A 125 3.78 8.73 -28.60
C ASP A 125 4.47 8.88 -27.23
N ILE A 126 5.32 7.92 -26.91
CA ILE A 126 6.11 7.90 -25.67
C ILE A 126 7.02 9.13 -25.56
N GLY A 127 7.40 9.74 -26.68
CA GLY A 127 8.15 10.99 -26.75
C GLY A 127 7.35 12.22 -26.28
N ASP A 128 6.01 12.12 -26.22
CA ASP A 128 5.14 13.20 -25.73
C ASP A 128 5.11 13.29 -24.19
N ILE A 129 5.77 12.38 -23.48
CA ILE A 129 5.85 12.44 -22.02
C ILE A 129 6.75 13.60 -21.59
N ASP A 130 6.17 14.56 -20.92
CA ASP A 130 6.83 15.79 -20.49
C ASP A 130 7.75 15.59 -19.28
N ALA A 131 7.38 14.69 -18.36
CA ALA A 131 8.20 14.36 -17.20
C ALA A 131 8.03 12.90 -16.80
N TRP A 132 9.18 12.26 -16.50
CA TRP A 132 9.25 10.96 -15.86
C TRP A 132 9.55 11.15 -14.38
N LEU A 133 8.73 10.59 -13.52
CA LEU A 133 8.73 10.79 -12.09
C LEU A 133 8.97 9.46 -11.39
N THR A 134 9.64 9.47 -10.24
CA THR A 134 9.72 8.29 -9.39
C THR A 134 9.07 8.56 -8.05
N SER A 135 8.39 7.56 -7.54
CA SER A 135 7.61 7.62 -6.29
C SER A 135 8.47 7.52 -5.01
N TRP A 136 9.79 7.65 -5.13
CA TRP A 136 10.73 7.62 -4.01
C TRP A 136 11.78 8.73 -4.12
N ASP A 137 12.07 9.40 -3.00
CA ASP A 137 13.23 10.29 -2.85
C ASP A 137 14.43 9.50 -2.31
N TYR A 138 15.16 8.85 -3.22
CA TYR A 138 16.29 7.98 -2.88
C TYR A 138 17.40 8.64 -2.05
N PRO A 139 17.83 9.89 -2.32
CA PRO A 139 18.76 10.57 -1.44
C PRO A 139 18.25 10.74 -0.01
N THR A 140 16.97 11.06 0.16
CA THR A 140 16.35 11.14 1.49
C THR A 140 16.26 9.77 2.14
N LEU A 141 15.90 8.72 1.39
CA LEU A 141 15.92 7.33 1.87
C LEU A 141 17.31 6.93 2.38
N ALA A 142 18.37 7.21 1.62
CA ALA A 142 19.76 6.93 2.05
C ALA A 142 20.11 7.66 3.35
N GLY A 143 19.64 8.90 3.52
CA GLY A 143 19.78 9.66 4.76
C GLY A 143 19.05 9.02 5.93
N THR A 144 17.81 8.60 5.73
CA THR A 144 16.99 7.95 6.76
C THR A 144 17.55 6.60 7.17
N MET A 145 18.06 5.82 6.23
CA MET A 145 18.75 4.56 6.52
C MET A 145 20.00 4.80 7.37
N ALA A 146 20.83 5.77 7.00
CA ALA A 146 22.04 6.11 7.78
C ALA A 146 21.67 6.60 9.19
N ARG A 147 20.63 7.43 9.34
CA ARG A 147 20.12 7.85 10.64
C ARG A 147 19.73 6.64 11.48
N SER A 148 18.86 5.79 10.96
CA SER A 148 18.32 4.63 11.68
C SER A 148 19.42 3.68 12.16
N VAL A 149 20.43 3.44 11.32
CA VAL A 149 21.61 2.64 11.73
C VAL A 149 22.39 3.34 12.83
N LEU A 150 22.70 4.62 12.69
CA LEU A 150 23.57 5.34 13.63
C LEU A 150 22.91 5.65 14.98
N GLU A 151 21.58 5.75 15.01
CA GLU A 151 20.83 5.94 16.26
C GLU A 151 20.79 4.69 17.13
N GLU A 152 20.94 3.51 16.53
CA GLU A 152 20.81 2.22 17.21
C GLU A 152 22.16 1.46 17.35
N VAL A 153 23.31 2.13 17.09
CA VAL A 153 24.62 1.47 17.29
C VAL A 153 24.84 1.14 18.77
N PRO A 154 25.54 0.02 19.07
CA PRO A 154 26.20 -0.92 18.15
C PRO A 154 25.29 -2.01 17.58
N GLN A 155 24.04 -2.16 18.04
CA GLN A 155 23.14 -3.27 17.70
C GLN A 155 22.81 -3.30 16.21
N SER A 156 22.51 -2.14 15.61
CA SER A 156 22.19 -1.97 14.19
C SER A 156 23.33 -2.29 13.23
N LEU A 157 24.57 -2.43 13.72
CA LEU A 157 25.70 -2.86 12.87
C LEU A 157 25.50 -4.27 12.30
N LYS A 158 24.62 -5.07 12.90
CA LYS A 158 24.22 -6.38 12.34
C LYS A 158 23.58 -6.23 10.95
N LEU A 159 22.81 -5.18 10.72
CA LEU A 159 22.18 -4.90 9.43
C LEU A 159 23.20 -4.76 8.27
N LEU A 160 24.43 -4.36 8.57
CA LEU A 160 25.50 -4.22 7.57
C LEU A 160 26.14 -5.55 7.19
N ARG A 161 25.87 -6.64 7.94
CA ARG A 161 26.46 -7.97 7.71
C ARG A 161 25.58 -8.87 6.83
N THR A 162 24.32 -8.52 6.66
CA THR A 162 23.33 -9.35 5.95
C THR A 162 23.09 -8.76 4.56
N THR A 163 23.48 -9.51 3.52
CA THR A 163 23.37 -9.08 2.11
C THR A 163 21.94 -9.19 1.57
N GLU A 164 21.09 -10.00 2.16
CA GLU A 164 19.73 -10.27 1.63
C GLU A 164 18.60 -9.66 2.47
N ALA A 165 18.85 -9.44 3.74
CA ALA A 165 17.78 -9.29 4.71
C ALA A 165 17.33 -7.85 5.02
N ALA A 166 18.14 -6.84 4.77
CA ALA A 166 17.90 -5.52 5.36
C ALA A 166 17.55 -4.40 4.36
N GLY A 167 17.25 -4.71 3.12
CA GLY A 167 17.05 -3.68 2.11
C GLY A 167 18.33 -2.98 1.63
N PHE A 168 19.48 -3.36 2.20
CA PHE A 168 20.82 -2.92 1.79
C PHE A 168 21.46 -3.83 0.72
N ASP A 169 20.65 -4.60 0.00
CA ASP A 169 21.13 -5.45 -1.06
C ASP A 169 21.75 -4.61 -2.19
N GLY A 170 23.05 -4.79 -2.43
CA GLY A 170 23.76 -4.10 -3.50
C GLY A 170 23.19 -4.39 -4.89
N ARG A 171 22.53 -5.52 -5.10
CA ARG A 171 21.83 -5.85 -6.35
C ARG A 171 20.62 -4.95 -6.57
N ARG A 172 19.84 -4.67 -5.53
CA ARG A 172 18.70 -3.76 -5.59
C ARG A 172 19.15 -2.33 -5.88
N LEU A 173 20.21 -1.87 -5.22
CA LEU A 173 20.80 -0.56 -5.48
C LEU A 173 21.30 -0.44 -6.93
N ASP A 174 21.93 -1.48 -7.46
CA ASP A 174 22.39 -1.53 -8.86
C ASP A 174 21.19 -1.46 -9.83
N GLN A 175 20.14 -2.25 -9.61
CA GLN A 175 18.92 -2.19 -10.42
C GLN A 175 18.27 -0.79 -10.39
N MET A 176 18.15 -0.20 -9.20
CA MET A 176 17.59 1.15 -9.03
C MET A 176 18.41 2.18 -9.81
N THR A 177 19.72 2.21 -9.63
CA THR A 177 20.60 3.20 -10.28
C THR A 177 20.69 3.04 -11.80
N ARG A 178 20.42 1.84 -12.34
CA ARG A 178 20.37 1.60 -13.80
C ARG A 178 19.05 1.96 -14.45
N THR A 179 17.98 2.19 -13.69
CA THR A 179 16.64 2.46 -14.21
C THR A 179 16.60 3.54 -15.29
N PRO A 180 17.21 4.74 -15.13
CA PRO A 180 17.21 5.77 -16.17
C PRO A 180 17.83 5.31 -17.49
N LYS A 181 18.86 4.45 -17.42
CA LYS A 181 19.54 3.89 -18.60
C LYS A 181 18.72 2.78 -19.25
N ILE A 182 18.10 1.91 -18.44
CA ILE A 182 17.25 0.83 -18.95
C ILE A 182 16.01 1.42 -19.63
N LEU A 183 15.39 2.40 -19.01
CA LEU A 183 14.25 3.14 -19.56
C LEU A 183 14.62 3.79 -20.91
N GLY A 184 15.75 4.50 -20.99
CA GLY A 184 16.21 5.10 -22.24
C GLY A 184 16.36 4.06 -23.36
N ARG A 185 16.93 2.90 -23.07
CA ARG A 185 17.07 1.82 -24.04
C ARG A 185 15.74 1.24 -24.48
N GLN A 186 14.80 1.03 -23.55
CA GLN A 186 13.46 0.53 -23.88
C GLN A 186 12.72 1.50 -24.79
N LEU A 187 12.92 2.81 -24.61
CA LEU A 187 12.31 3.86 -25.43
C LEU A 187 13.07 4.14 -26.73
N GLY A 188 14.11 3.37 -27.04
CA GLY A 188 14.93 3.58 -28.25
C GLY A 188 15.80 4.84 -28.20
N LEU A 189 16.04 5.42 -27.03
CA LEU A 189 16.85 6.63 -26.84
C LEU A 189 18.31 6.31 -26.62
N ALA A 190 19.20 7.10 -27.22
CA ALA A 190 20.65 6.96 -27.00
C ALA A 190 21.09 7.42 -25.59
N ALA A 191 20.32 8.28 -24.97
CA ALA A 191 20.59 8.87 -23.66
C ALA A 191 19.76 8.22 -22.54
N ARG A 192 20.16 8.48 -21.29
CA ARG A 192 19.35 8.15 -20.09
C ARG A 192 18.10 9.03 -20.07
N VAL A 193 16.98 8.48 -19.57
CA VAL A 193 15.79 9.27 -19.25
C VAL A 193 15.92 9.81 -17.84
N PRO A 194 15.96 11.13 -17.63
CA PRO A 194 16.02 11.70 -16.29
C PRO A 194 14.71 11.44 -15.52
N LEU A 195 14.82 11.05 -14.26
CA LEU A 195 13.72 10.82 -13.34
C LEU A 195 13.72 11.87 -12.24
N ILE A 196 12.57 12.47 -11.97
CA ILE A 196 12.40 13.39 -10.82
C ILE A 196 11.90 12.59 -9.63
N CYS A 197 12.66 12.67 -8.53
CA CYS A 197 12.36 11.99 -7.27
C CYS A 197 11.32 12.78 -6.46
N LEU A 198 10.23 12.12 -6.10
CA LEU A 198 9.17 12.70 -5.28
C LEU A 198 9.05 11.95 -3.94
N PRO A 199 8.72 12.65 -2.83
CA PRO A 199 8.63 12.01 -1.52
C PRO A 199 7.54 10.96 -1.46
N HIS A 200 7.86 9.77 -0.98
CA HIS A 200 6.99 8.60 -1.02
C HIS A 200 5.66 8.82 -0.29
N HIS A 201 5.68 9.28 0.94
CA HIS A 201 4.47 9.54 1.70
C HIS A 201 3.64 10.72 1.16
N ASP A 202 4.29 11.72 0.55
CA ASP A 202 3.56 12.79 -0.12
C ASP A 202 2.79 12.24 -1.33
N ASN A 203 3.36 11.27 -2.05
CA ASN A 203 2.67 10.61 -3.17
C ASN A 203 1.44 9.81 -2.68
N HIS A 204 1.57 9.05 -1.58
CA HIS A 204 0.41 8.41 -0.95
C HIS A 204 -0.69 9.41 -0.60
N ALA A 205 -0.31 10.51 0.05
CA ALA A 205 -1.26 11.54 0.48
C ALA A 205 -1.97 12.21 -0.71
N TRP A 206 -1.22 12.62 -1.74
CA TRP A 206 -1.79 13.28 -2.92
C TRP A 206 -2.72 12.38 -3.72
N PHE A 207 -2.31 11.14 -3.98
CA PHE A 207 -3.18 10.18 -4.65
C PHE A 207 -4.49 9.95 -3.88
N SER A 208 -4.36 9.60 -2.60
CA SER A 208 -5.51 9.17 -1.80
C SER A 208 -6.48 10.31 -1.54
N PHE A 209 -5.98 11.54 -1.36
CA PHE A 209 -6.80 12.73 -1.26
C PHE A 209 -7.52 13.04 -2.57
N ALA A 210 -6.79 13.04 -3.71
CA ALA A 210 -7.37 13.32 -5.01
C ALA A 210 -8.42 12.27 -5.43
N ALA A 211 -8.27 11.01 -5.00
CA ALA A 211 -9.26 9.95 -5.24
C ALA A 211 -10.46 10.01 -4.27
N SER A 212 -10.38 10.82 -3.21
CA SER A 212 -11.42 10.86 -2.18
C SER A 212 -12.60 11.74 -2.58
N PRO A 213 -13.81 11.43 -2.08
CA PRO A 213 -14.96 12.31 -2.24
C PRO A 213 -14.77 13.66 -1.53
N PHE A 214 -13.77 13.78 -0.65
CA PHE A 214 -13.48 14.98 0.13
C PHE A 214 -12.65 16.02 -0.64
N ALA A 215 -12.04 15.63 -1.77
CA ALA A 215 -11.18 16.52 -2.55
C ALA A 215 -11.87 17.81 -3.03
N CYS A 216 -13.19 17.78 -3.21
CA CYS A 216 -13.99 18.93 -3.66
C CYS A 216 -14.55 19.81 -2.54
N HIS A 217 -14.40 19.41 -1.27
CA HIS A 217 -14.98 20.13 -0.15
C HIS A 217 -13.99 21.15 0.42
N GLY A 218 -14.48 22.30 0.87
CA GLY A 218 -13.66 23.33 1.51
C GLY A 218 -13.29 23.05 2.97
N GLU A 219 -13.86 22.00 3.57
CA GLU A 219 -13.59 21.63 4.96
C GLU A 219 -12.21 20.97 5.10
N PRO A 220 -11.58 21.08 6.30
CA PRO A 220 -10.33 20.37 6.56
C PRO A 220 -10.50 18.86 6.47
N VAL A 221 -9.58 18.21 5.75
CA VAL A 221 -9.49 16.76 5.62
C VAL A 221 -8.20 16.30 6.30
N ALA A 222 -8.33 15.45 7.29
CA ALA A 222 -7.19 14.76 7.90
C ALA A 222 -6.70 13.65 6.98
N ILE A 223 -5.38 13.50 6.82
CA ILE A 223 -4.79 12.43 6.02
C ILE A 223 -3.73 11.73 6.85
N ALA A 224 -3.88 10.41 7.03
CA ALA A 224 -2.91 9.57 7.69
C ALA A 224 -2.26 8.61 6.68
N VAL A 225 -0.97 8.77 6.46
CA VAL A 225 -0.14 7.80 5.75
C VAL A 225 0.51 6.91 6.79
N LEU A 226 0.02 5.68 6.90
CA LEU A 226 0.55 4.65 7.79
C LEU A 226 1.09 3.51 6.92
N ASP A 227 2.41 3.35 6.93
CA ASP A 227 3.04 2.44 5.97
C ASP A 227 4.08 1.52 6.64
N GLY A 228 4.62 0.58 5.86
CA GLY A 228 5.75 -0.24 6.26
C GLY A 228 7.01 0.60 6.39
N THR A 229 7.30 1.38 5.37
CA THR A 229 8.39 2.35 5.35
C THR A 229 8.20 3.35 4.21
N GLY A 230 8.75 4.55 4.36
CA GLY A 230 8.89 5.54 3.31
C GLY A 230 10.33 6.05 3.21
N ASP A 231 10.57 7.00 2.36
CA ASP A 231 11.88 7.64 2.21
C ASP A 231 12.33 8.40 3.46
N ARG A 232 11.39 8.84 4.32
CA ARG A 232 11.70 9.61 5.54
C ARG A 232 11.24 8.94 6.84
N GLY A 233 10.30 8.04 6.78
CA GLY A 233 9.75 7.37 7.95
C GLY A 233 8.64 6.41 7.56
N SER A 234 7.86 5.94 8.53
CA SER A 234 6.76 5.00 8.33
C SER A 234 5.38 5.59 8.64
N VAL A 235 5.33 6.75 9.29
CA VAL A 235 4.11 7.49 9.63
C VAL A 235 4.25 8.93 9.19
N SER A 236 3.29 9.42 8.41
CA SER A 236 3.18 10.85 8.09
C SER A 236 1.72 11.31 8.18
N LEU A 237 1.51 12.45 8.81
CA LEU A 237 0.19 13.03 9.04
C LEU A 237 0.08 14.37 8.32
N TYR A 238 -1.06 14.59 7.67
CA TYR A 238 -1.31 15.80 6.89
C TYR A 238 -2.70 16.35 7.18
N VAL A 239 -2.87 17.62 6.83
CA VAL A 239 -4.18 18.26 6.68
C VAL A 239 -4.26 18.86 5.27
N ALA A 240 -5.37 18.61 4.59
CA ALA A 240 -5.68 19.22 3.31
C ALA A 240 -6.93 20.11 3.45
N GLY A 241 -6.96 21.20 2.69
CA GLY A 241 -8.09 22.13 2.63
C GLY A 241 -7.74 23.35 1.78
N ASN A 242 -8.74 23.99 1.18
CA ASN A 242 -8.58 25.22 0.37
C ASN A 242 -7.47 25.16 -0.72
N GLY A 243 -7.21 23.99 -1.30
CA GLY A 243 -6.21 23.86 -2.35
C GLY A 243 -4.83 23.42 -1.90
N GLU A 244 -4.59 23.40 -0.65
CA GLU A 244 -3.29 23.16 -0.03
C GLU A 244 -3.30 21.85 0.74
N MET A 245 -2.16 21.17 0.73
CA MET A 245 -1.90 20.03 1.60
C MET A 245 -0.65 20.31 2.41
N ARG A 246 -0.75 20.21 3.73
CA ARG A 246 0.36 20.48 4.64
C ARG A 246 0.65 19.28 5.53
N ARG A 247 1.89 18.82 5.51
CA ARG A 247 2.36 17.80 6.43
C ARG A 247 2.50 18.37 7.84
N LEU A 248 1.87 17.72 8.81
CA LEU A 248 1.89 18.09 10.22
C LEU A 248 2.99 17.35 10.98
N TYR A 249 3.17 16.05 10.65
CA TYR A 249 4.06 15.16 11.38
C TYR A 249 4.72 14.15 10.43
N CYS A 250 5.91 13.72 10.79
CA CYS A 250 6.59 12.54 10.26
C CYS A 250 7.44 11.95 11.39
N ASN A 251 7.37 10.64 11.60
CA ASN A 251 8.11 10.00 12.69
C ASN A 251 9.62 9.91 12.45
N ASP A 252 10.11 10.21 11.25
CA ASP A 252 11.52 10.18 10.87
C ASP A 252 12.27 8.85 11.20
N SER A 253 11.53 7.75 11.40
CA SER A 253 12.03 6.44 11.80
C SER A 253 11.52 5.33 10.87
N MET A 254 12.42 4.52 10.36
CA MET A 254 12.08 3.31 9.61
C MET A 254 11.67 2.15 10.54
N PHE A 255 12.16 2.17 11.79
CA PHE A 255 11.99 1.05 12.72
C PHE A 255 10.74 1.18 13.59
N ASP A 256 10.23 2.39 13.78
CA ASP A 256 8.99 2.64 14.52
C ASP A 256 7.79 2.59 13.58
N SER A 257 7.58 1.42 12.99
CA SER A 257 6.61 1.15 11.94
C SER A 257 5.51 0.20 12.41
N LEU A 258 4.25 0.62 12.25
CA LEU A 258 3.09 -0.24 12.49
C LEU A 258 2.99 -1.34 11.43
N GLY A 259 3.34 -1.04 10.19
CA GLY A 259 3.41 -2.03 9.13
C GLY A 259 4.45 -3.10 9.45
N ALA A 260 5.68 -2.71 9.83
CA ALA A 260 6.72 -3.65 10.21
C ALA A 260 6.35 -4.47 11.46
N PHE A 261 5.73 -3.86 12.48
CA PHE A 261 5.21 -4.58 13.64
C PHE A 261 4.27 -5.71 13.23
N TYR A 262 3.28 -5.39 12.40
CA TYR A 262 2.31 -6.37 11.95
C TYR A 262 2.92 -7.44 11.04
N SER A 263 3.77 -7.03 10.08
CA SER A 263 4.43 -7.93 9.13
C SER A 263 5.37 -8.92 9.82
N VAL A 264 6.18 -8.45 10.76
CA VAL A 264 7.11 -9.31 11.49
C VAL A 264 6.37 -10.34 12.33
N ILE A 265 5.38 -9.92 13.14
CA ILE A 265 4.65 -10.87 13.99
C ILE A 265 3.82 -11.82 13.14
N SER A 266 3.11 -11.34 12.12
CA SER A 266 2.31 -12.19 11.25
C SER A 266 3.13 -13.23 10.49
N SER A 267 4.33 -12.91 10.04
CA SER A 267 5.21 -13.86 9.35
C SER A 267 5.82 -14.87 10.32
N THR A 268 6.32 -14.41 11.45
CA THR A 268 7.04 -15.26 12.42
C THR A 268 6.14 -16.08 13.33
N GLN A 269 4.87 -15.74 13.48
CA GLN A 269 3.87 -16.55 14.19
C GLN A 269 2.93 -17.28 13.23
N GLY A 270 2.68 -16.74 12.03
CA GLY A 270 1.85 -17.36 11.01
C GLY A 270 2.60 -18.28 10.04
N GLY A 271 3.91 -18.12 9.89
CA GLY A 271 4.74 -18.92 8.99
C GLY A 271 4.58 -18.58 7.51
N TRP A 272 4.14 -17.37 7.18
CA TRP A 272 4.03 -16.86 5.82
C TRP A 272 5.06 -15.75 5.56
N THR A 273 5.42 -15.56 4.30
CA THR A 273 6.34 -14.49 3.89
C THR A 273 5.72 -13.10 4.04
N TRP A 274 6.55 -12.09 4.25
CA TRP A 274 6.16 -10.69 4.25
C TRP A 274 5.37 -10.31 2.99
N LEU A 275 4.50 -9.32 3.07
CA LEU A 275 3.55 -8.88 2.06
C LEU A 275 2.46 -9.93 1.72
N SER A 276 2.54 -11.12 2.30
CA SER A 276 1.55 -12.19 2.16
C SER A 276 0.95 -12.62 3.50
N SER A 277 1.67 -12.39 4.60
CA SER A 277 1.28 -12.81 5.95
C SER A 277 0.18 -11.95 6.55
N GLU A 278 0.21 -10.64 6.33
CA GLU A 278 -0.60 -9.65 7.03
C GLU A 278 -2.10 -9.90 6.86
N GLY A 279 -2.55 -10.04 5.61
CA GLY A 279 -3.96 -10.31 5.32
C GLY A 279 -4.44 -11.69 5.77
N ARG A 280 -3.54 -12.68 5.86
CA ARG A 280 -3.84 -14.02 6.39
C ARG A 280 -3.97 -13.98 7.90
N TYR A 281 -3.04 -13.32 8.57
CA TYR A 281 -3.02 -13.19 10.01
C TYR A 281 -4.18 -12.33 10.55
N MET A 282 -4.57 -11.28 9.82
CA MET A 282 -5.79 -10.53 10.07
C MET A 282 -7.04 -11.43 10.00
N GLY A 283 -7.08 -12.33 9.01
CA GLY A 283 -8.16 -13.34 8.91
C GLY A 283 -8.15 -14.33 10.07
N ALA A 284 -6.97 -14.75 10.55
CA ALA A 284 -6.81 -15.64 11.70
C ALA A 284 -7.27 -14.98 12.99
N ALA A 285 -7.02 -13.68 13.17
CA ALA A 285 -7.40 -12.94 14.37
C ALA A 285 -8.91 -13.00 14.67
N ALA A 286 -9.75 -13.07 13.65
CA ALA A 286 -11.21 -13.16 13.81
C ALA A 286 -11.69 -14.49 14.46
N TRP A 287 -10.82 -15.48 14.55
CA TRP A 287 -11.11 -16.77 15.18
C TRP A 287 -10.56 -16.90 16.60
N GLY A 288 -9.72 -15.95 17.02
CA GLY A 288 -9.17 -15.88 18.36
C GLY A 288 -10.03 -15.03 19.30
N ASP A 289 -9.59 -14.93 20.55
CA ASP A 289 -10.26 -14.08 21.54
C ASP A 289 -9.95 -12.59 21.27
N MET A 290 -10.92 -11.90 20.68
CA MET A 290 -10.85 -10.47 20.37
C MET A 290 -11.25 -9.56 21.55
N ASN A 291 -11.31 -10.08 22.77
CA ASN A 291 -11.61 -9.29 23.96
C ASN A 291 -10.32 -8.97 24.72
N ARG A 292 -10.03 -7.67 24.88
CA ARG A 292 -8.83 -7.16 25.59
C ARG A 292 -8.69 -7.65 27.02
N ALA A 293 -9.81 -7.93 27.70
CA ALA A 293 -9.79 -8.38 29.11
C ALA A 293 -9.52 -9.87 29.27
N SER A 294 -9.95 -10.72 28.33
CA SER A 294 -9.84 -12.18 28.42
C SER A 294 -8.72 -12.75 27.57
N ASN A 295 -8.28 -12.08 26.52
CA ASN A 295 -7.20 -12.57 25.67
C ASN A 295 -5.89 -12.75 26.48
N PRO A 296 -5.29 -13.94 26.50
CA PRO A 296 -4.17 -14.26 27.38
C PRO A 296 -2.86 -13.56 27.02
N TYR A 297 -2.75 -13.01 25.81
CA TYR A 297 -1.53 -12.38 25.28
C TYR A 297 -1.61 -10.86 25.24
N TYR A 298 -2.81 -10.29 25.08
CA TYR A 298 -3.00 -8.88 24.77
C TYR A 298 -2.28 -7.95 25.76
N ALA A 299 -2.50 -8.12 27.05
CA ALA A 299 -1.96 -7.22 28.08
C ALA A 299 -0.43 -7.16 28.07
N ARG A 300 0.24 -8.30 27.80
CA ARG A 300 1.71 -8.36 27.72
C ARG A 300 2.23 -7.91 26.35
N LEU A 301 1.53 -8.26 25.28
CA LEU A 301 1.92 -7.87 23.91
C LEU A 301 1.74 -6.37 23.68
N ARG A 302 0.81 -5.73 24.41
CA ARG A 302 0.59 -4.29 24.33
C ARG A 302 1.86 -3.48 24.62
N ASP A 303 2.74 -4.00 25.46
CA ASP A 303 4.01 -3.37 25.83
C ASP A 303 5.05 -3.35 24.68
N VAL A 304 4.79 -4.03 23.57
CA VAL A 304 5.64 -3.97 22.36
C VAL A 304 5.58 -2.62 21.70
N LEU A 305 4.47 -1.88 21.86
CA LEU A 305 4.29 -0.52 21.37
C LEU A 305 4.25 0.48 22.53
N ASP A 306 5.12 1.46 22.46
CA ASP A 306 5.15 2.62 23.39
C ASP A 306 4.42 3.78 22.73
N PHE A 307 3.39 4.30 23.39
CA PHE A 307 2.57 5.41 22.90
C PHE A 307 3.05 6.71 23.53
N GLY A 308 3.65 7.54 22.68
CA GLY A 308 4.12 8.86 23.07
C GLY A 308 3.03 9.92 23.03
N ALA A 309 3.36 11.13 23.48
CA ALA A 309 2.55 12.31 23.20
C ALA A 309 2.46 12.54 21.68
N ASP A 310 1.51 13.36 21.26
CA ASP A 310 1.39 13.80 19.87
C ASP A 310 1.17 12.67 18.84
N GLY A 311 0.51 11.58 19.26
CA GLY A 311 0.18 10.45 18.39
C GLY A 311 1.38 9.57 18.02
N GLU A 312 2.53 9.77 18.66
CA GLU A 312 3.72 9.00 18.40
C GLU A 312 3.57 7.53 18.84
N VAL A 313 4.00 6.61 17.99
CA VAL A 313 4.09 5.18 18.28
C VAL A 313 5.52 4.74 18.07
N ARG A 314 6.11 4.07 19.06
CA ARG A 314 7.46 3.54 19.02
C ARG A 314 7.45 2.05 19.31
N ILE A 315 8.36 1.33 18.67
CA ILE A 315 8.61 -0.07 19.00
C ILE A 315 9.45 -0.15 20.28
N ASN A 316 9.06 -1.00 21.23
CA ASN A 316 9.81 -1.23 22.44
C ASN A 316 11.07 -2.09 22.16
N ARG A 317 12.25 -1.44 22.18
CA ARG A 317 13.55 -2.08 21.94
C ARG A 317 13.96 -3.08 23.02
N ALA A 318 13.24 -3.14 24.12
CA ALA A 318 13.48 -4.17 25.15
C ALA A 318 12.80 -5.51 24.82
N LEU A 319 11.78 -5.47 23.96
CA LEU A 319 11.00 -6.64 23.51
C LEU A 319 11.35 -7.03 22.08
N ALA A 320 11.33 -6.05 21.18
CA ALA A 320 11.59 -6.23 19.77
C ALA A 320 13.08 -6.18 19.42
N ASN A 321 13.49 -6.92 18.40
CA ASN A 321 14.84 -6.93 17.87
C ASN A 321 14.88 -6.75 16.33
N TRP A 322 13.74 -6.73 15.67
CA TRP A 322 13.65 -6.63 14.19
C TRP A 322 14.20 -5.34 13.60
N TYR A 323 14.43 -4.32 14.42
CA TYR A 323 15.12 -3.08 14.00
C TYR A 323 16.61 -3.30 13.70
N CYS A 324 17.21 -4.41 14.12
CA CYS A 324 18.61 -4.73 13.85
C CYS A 324 18.83 -6.17 13.38
N ASP A 325 17.85 -7.06 13.56
CA ASP A 325 17.94 -8.47 13.16
C ASP A 325 16.53 -8.99 12.80
N PRO A 326 15.95 -8.54 11.66
CA PRO A 326 14.54 -8.80 11.35
C PRO A 326 14.26 -10.24 10.92
N PHE A 327 15.26 -11.03 10.52
CA PHE A 327 15.05 -12.34 9.92
C PHE A 327 15.52 -13.49 10.81
N ASP A 328 16.70 -13.36 11.43
CA ASP A 328 17.23 -14.46 12.22
C ASP A 328 16.73 -14.43 13.66
N HIS A 329 16.72 -13.25 14.29
CA HIS A 329 16.35 -13.09 15.69
C HIS A 329 15.48 -11.84 15.89
N PRO A 330 14.23 -11.82 15.36
CA PRO A 330 13.38 -10.63 15.42
C PRO A 330 12.88 -10.32 16.84
N TYR A 331 12.91 -11.28 17.76
CA TYR A 331 12.45 -11.15 19.14
C TYR A 331 13.60 -11.16 20.13
N LYS A 332 13.43 -10.43 21.22
CA LYS A 332 14.24 -10.60 22.43
C LYS A 332 13.56 -11.56 23.39
N ALA A 333 14.32 -12.11 24.35
CA ALA A 333 13.81 -13.11 25.28
C ALA A 333 12.44 -12.78 25.91
N PRO A 334 12.17 -11.52 26.39
CA PRO A 334 10.86 -11.23 26.96
C PRO A 334 9.70 -11.30 25.94
N LEU A 335 9.95 -11.10 24.65
CA LEU A 335 8.92 -11.28 23.63
C LEU A 335 8.75 -12.76 23.25
N ILE A 336 9.83 -13.53 23.29
CA ILE A 336 9.77 -15.00 23.15
C ILE A 336 8.93 -15.61 24.28
N ASP A 337 9.07 -15.11 25.51
CA ASP A 337 8.24 -15.53 26.66
C ASP A 337 6.74 -15.21 26.49
N ILE A 338 6.38 -14.31 25.59
CA ILE A 338 4.99 -13.96 25.27
C ILE A 338 4.48 -14.78 24.09
N LEU A 339 5.18 -14.77 22.97
CA LEU A 339 4.71 -15.29 21.69
C LEU A 339 5.25 -16.69 21.37
N GLY A 340 6.31 -17.13 22.05
CA GLY A 340 7.11 -18.30 21.67
C GLY A 340 8.19 -17.96 20.66
N GLU A 341 8.98 -18.96 20.28
CA GLU A 341 10.06 -18.81 19.28
C GLU A 341 9.49 -18.42 17.92
N PRO A 342 10.16 -17.49 17.22
CA PRO A 342 9.76 -17.10 15.89
C PRO A 342 10.00 -18.22 14.87
N LEU A 343 9.05 -18.43 13.98
CA LEU A 343 9.22 -19.28 12.82
C LEU A 343 10.16 -18.62 11.82
N LYS A 344 10.97 -19.42 11.12
CA LYS A 344 11.90 -18.88 10.12
C LYS A 344 11.16 -18.42 8.87
N PRO A 345 11.40 -17.17 8.40
CA PRO A 345 10.67 -16.60 7.27
C PRO A 345 10.98 -17.25 5.91
N ASP A 346 12.09 -17.99 5.78
CA ASP A 346 12.52 -18.68 4.58
C ASP A 346 11.74 -19.99 4.31
N GLN A 347 10.93 -20.42 5.27
CA GLN A 347 10.03 -21.56 5.10
C GLN A 347 8.72 -21.07 4.51
N LEU A 348 8.62 -21.10 3.18
CA LEU A 348 7.40 -20.74 2.41
C LEU A 348 6.13 -21.46 2.91
N TRP A 349 6.25 -22.65 3.48
CA TRP A 349 5.21 -23.43 4.11
C TRP A 349 5.76 -24.12 5.34
N ASN A 350 5.41 -23.61 6.51
CA ASN A 350 5.54 -24.40 7.73
C ASN A 350 4.20 -25.11 7.96
N PRO A 351 4.12 -26.45 7.82
CA PRO A 351 2.87 -27.19 8.06
C PRO A 351 2.27 -26.93 9.43
N ASP A 352 3.12 -26.71 10.43
CA ASP A 352 2.70 -26.44 11.81
C ASP A 352 2.12 -25.03 12.00
N ALA A 353 2.39 -24.13 11.07
CA ALA A 353 1.86 -22.76 11.07
C ALA A 353 0.59 -22.61 10.21
N VAL A 354 0.21 -23.62 9.43
CA VAL A 354 -1.02 -23.60 8.63
C VAL A 354 -2.22 -23.89 9.53
N LEU A 355 -3.08 -22.90 9.67
CA LEU A 355 -4.34 -23.06 10.39
C LEU A 355 -5.37 -23.75 9.50
N ARG A 356 -5.87 -24.91 9.92
CA ARG A 356 -6.93 -25.66 9.26
C ARG A 356 -8.23 -25.54 10.04
N VAL A 357 -9.38 -25.57 9.36
CA VAL A 357 -10.70 -25.51 10.04
C VAL A 357 -10.87 -26.64 11.04
N GLU A 358 -10.43 -27.83 10.69
CA GLU A 358 -10.48 -29.01 11.55
C GLU A 358 -9.69 -28.81 12.87
N ASP A 359 -8.60 -28.04 12.80
CA ASP A 359 -7.76 -27.73 13.94
C ASP A 359 -8.36 -26.62 14.82
N ILE A 360 -9.16 -25.70 14.25
CA ILE A 360 -9.75 -24.57 15.00
C ILE A 360 -10.67 -25.04 16.13
N THR A 361 -11.37 -26.15 15.92
CA THR A 361 -12.40 -26.62 16.85
C THR A 361 -11.92 -27.65 17.86
N HIS A 362 -10.74 -28.24 17.65
CA HIS A 362 -10.36 -29.46 18.38
C HIS A 362 -8.93 -29.47 18.95
N ARG A 363 -8.10 -28.46 18.68
CA ARG A 363 -6.69 -28.44 19.10
C ARG A 363 -6.35 -27.17 19.88
N PRO A 364 -5.90 -27.29 21.15
CA PRO A 364 -5.50 -26.15 21.99
C PRO A 364 -4.35 -25.32 21.40
N ASP A 365 -3.40 -25.94 20.69
CA ASP A 365 -2.29 -25.26 20.03
C ASP A 365 -2.75 -24.37 18.88
N THR A 366 -3.83 -24.73 18.20
CA THR A 366 -4.43 -23.88 17.16
C THR A 366 -5.11 -22.66 17.78
N GLN A 367 -5.87 -22.84 18.88
CA GLN A 367 -6.49 -21.72 19.58
C GLN A 367 -5.44 -20.76 20.15
N ASP A 368 -4.32 -21.28 20.66
CA ASP A 368 -3.18 -20.48 21.12
C ASP A 368 -2.65 -19.55 20.01
N ARG A 369 -2.48 -20.06 18.80
CA ARG A 369 -2.05 -19.26 17.63
C ARG A 369 -3.07 -18.21 17.23
N LEU A 370 -4.35 -18.56 17.25
CA LEU A 370 -5.44 -17.64 16.93
C LEU A 370 -5.54 -16.52 17.96
N ASP A 371 -5.36 -16.83 19.24
CA ASP A 371 -5.36 -15.83 20.32
C ASP A 371 -4.17 -14.88 20.23
N LYS A 372 -2.99 -15.36 19.81
CA LYS A 372 -1.83 -14.51 19.47
C LYS A 372 -2.13 -13.60 18.28
N ALA A 373 -2.80 -14.10 17.24
CA ALA A 373 -3.23 -13.30 16.11
C ALA A 373 -4.24 -12.22 16.53
N ALA A 374 -5.22 -12.59 17.37
CA ALA A 374 -6.18 -11.67 17.94
C ALA A 374 -5.51 -10.59 18.80
N ALA A 375 -4.57 -10.97 19.68
CA ALA A 375 -3.80 -10.03 20.48
C ALA A 375 -3.00 -9.04 19.63
N THR A 376 -2.36 -9.52 18.56
CA THR A 376 -1.62 -8.66 17.61
C THR A 376 -2.54 -7.65 16.95
N GLN A 377 -3.71 -8.09 16.50
CA GLN A 377 -4.72 -7.23 15.89
C GLN A 377 -5.22 -6.16 16.88
N LEU A 378 -5.52 -6.55 18.13
CA LEU A 378 -5.97 -5.62 19.17
C LEU A 378 -4.92 -4.55 19.49
N VAL A 379 -3.65 -4.93 19.63
CA VAL A 379 -2.53 -3.98 19.85
C VAL A 379 -2.35 -3.03 18.65
N PHE A 380 -2.50 -3.55 17.46
CA PHE A 380 -2.44 -2.76 16.23
C PHE A 380 -3.60 -1.74 16.13
N GLU A 381 -4.81 -2.15 16.48
CA GLU A 381 -5.99 -1.26 16.53
C GLU A 381 -5.79 -0.12 17.54
N ASP A 382 -5.26 -0.42 18.73
CA ASP A 382 -4.96 0.60 19.74
C ASP A 382 -3.98 1.65 19.21
N ALA A 383 -2.96 1.21 18.46
CA ALA A 383 -2.00 2.12 17.85
C ALA A 383 -2.62 2.99 16.75
N MET A 384 -3.46 2.40 15.90
CA MET A 384 -4.19 3.17 14.87
C MET A 384 -5.09 4.23 15.51
N ILE A 385 -5.84 3.85 16.55
CA ILE A 385 -6.71 4.78 17.29
C ILE A 385 -5.89 5.90 17.90
N HIS A 386 -4.75 5.60 18.53
CA HIS A 386 -3.87 6.59 19.14
C HIS A 386 -3.37 7.64 18.14
N VAL A 387 -2.90 7.21 16.98
CA VAL A 387 -2.41 8.10 15.90
C VAL A 387 -3.56 8.96 15.34
N VAL A 388 -4.70 8.35 15.07
CA VAL A 388 -5.85 9.04 14.48
C VAL A 388 -6.52 9.98 15.48
N ASP A 389 -6.60 9.62 16.77
CA ASP A 389 -7.12 10.50 17.82
C ASP A 389 -6.33 11.82 17.87
N HIS A 390 -5.00 11.73 17.89
CA HIS A 390 -4.13 12.90 17.83
C HIS A 390 -4.37 13.75 16.58
N LEU A 391 -4.45 13.10 15.39
CA LEU A 391 -4.64 13.79 14.13
C LEU A 391 -5.99 14.53 14.08
N LEU A 392 -7.09 13.88 14.49
CA LEU A 392 -8.41 14.49 14.50
C LEU A 392 -8.53 15.64 15.53
N ARG A 393 -7.91 15.51 16.71
CA ARG A 393 -7.85 16.61 17.68
C ARG A 393 -7.04 17.81 17.18
N THR A 394 -5.93 17.55 16.52
CA THR A 394 -5.03 18.59 15.99
C THR A 394 -5.65 19.35 14.83
N THR A 395 -6.40 18.67 13.97
CA THR A 395 -6.96 19.25 12.74
C THR A 395 -8.40 19.76 12.91
N GLY A 396 -9.13 19.28 13.90
CA GLY A 396 -10.57 19.51 14.02
C GLY A 396 -11.41 18.86 12.91
N ALA A 397 -10.79 18.05 12.05
CA ALA A 397 -11.45 17.38 10.93
C ALA A 397 -12.36 16.25 11.42
N ASN A 398 -13.41 15.96 10.65
CA ASN A 398 -14.20 14.74 10.77
C ASN A 398 -14.17 13.89 9.50
N GLN A 399 -13.41 14.32 8.50
CA GLN A 399 -13.10 13.59 7.28
C GLN A 399 -11.66 13.07 7.39
N LEU A 400 -11.47 11.77 7.23
CA LEU A 400 -10.17 11.11 7.29
C LEU A 400 -9.91 10.34 5.99
N VAL A 401 -8.79 10.63 5.36
CA VAL A 401 -8.21 9.78 4.32
C VAL A 401 -7.11 8.92 4.97
N LEU A 402 -7.25 7.61 4.88
CA LEU A 402 -6.27 6.66 5.39
C LEU A 402 -5.60 5.93 4.23
N THR A 403 -4.27 5.89 4.20
CA THR A 403 -3.48 5.32 3.11
C THR A 403 -2.14 4.75 3.61
N GLY A 404 -1.35 4.14 2.72
CA GLY A 404 -0.20 3.31 3.06
C GLY A 404 -0.59 1.84 3.24
N GLY A 405 0.38 0.95 3.34
CA GLY A 405 0.15 -0.50 3.47
C GLY A 405 -0.72 -0.88 4.68
N VAL A 406 -0.65 -0.13 5.77
CA VAL A 406 -1.45 -0.32 6.98
C VAL A 406 -2.97 -0.17 6.72
N ALA A 407 -3.36 0.68 5.78
CA ALA A 407 -4.76 0.89 5.40
C ALA A 407 -5.43 -0.35 4.75
N LEU A 408 -4.66 -1.37 4.40
CA LEU A 408 -5.19 -2.67 3.95
C LEU A 408 -5.81 -3.50 5.09
N ASN A 409 -5.60 -3.11 6.34
CA ASN A 409 -6.21 -3.79 7.49
C ASN A 409 -7.68 -3.34 7.67
N ALA A 410 -8.59 -4.06 7.03
CA ALA A 410 -10.02 -3.74 7.03
C ALA A 410 -10.64 -3.79 8.43
N VAL A 411 -10.14 -4.65 9.33
CA VAL A 411 -10.63 -4.76 10.71
C VAL A 411 -10.27 -3.50 11.49
N GLY A 412 -9.01 -3.05 11.41
CA GLY A 412 -8.57 -1.79 12.03
C GLY A 412 -9.34 -0.59 11.50
N ASN A 413 -9.60 -0.55 10.18
CA ASN A 413 -10.39 0.53 9.56
C ASN A 413 -11.81 0.59 10.13
N MET A 414 -12.45 -0.55 10.34
CA MET A 414 -13.78 -0.61 10.94
C MET A 414 -13.76 -0.14 12.40
N ARG A 415 -12.71 -0.51 13.16
CA ARG A 415 -12.54 -0.04 14.55
C ARG A 415 -12.38 1.47 14.66
N LEU A 416 -11.75 2.13 13.68
CA LEU A 416 -11.70 3.59 13.63
C LEU A 416 -13.10 4.20 13.50
N LEU A 417 -13.96 3.64 12.63
CA LEU A 417 -15.33 4.12 12.47
C LEU A 417 -16.17 3.92 13.73
N GLU A 418 -16.00 2.81 14.43
CA GLU A 418 -16.69 2.50 15.69
C GLU A 418 -16.22 3.40 16.84
N HIS A 419 -14.91 3.66 16.93
CA HIS A 419 -14.32 4.46 18.00
C HIS A 419 -14.62 5.96 17.85
N PHE A 420 -14.49 6.50 16.65
CA PHE A 420 -14.72 7.93 16.36
C PHE A 420 -16.18 8.19 15.96
N ASP A 421 -17.06 7.82 16.85
CA ASP A 421 -18.51 7.95 16.72
C ASP A 421 -19.02 9.37 17.09
N LYS A 422 -20.34 9.53 17.13
CA LYS A 422 -20.99 10.80 17.51
C LYS A 422 -20.67 11.22 18.94
N ALA A 423 -20.48 10.29 19.86
CA ALA A 423 -20.16 10.57 21.26
C ALA A 423 -18.73 11.11 21.38
N TRP A 424 -17.78 10.52 20.67
CA TRP A 424 -16.40 11.01 20.63
C TRP A 424 -16.32 12.46 20.12
N PHE A 425 -16.99 12.78 18.99
CA PHE A 425 -16.97 14.12 18.40
C PHE A 425 -17.69 15.14 19.29
N ALA A 426 -18.81 14.76 19.92
CA ALA A 426 -19.51 15.63 20.86
C ALA A 426 -18.65 15.96 22.08
N HIS A 427 -17.92 14.98 22.63
CA HIS A 427 -17.06 15.16 23.78
C HIS A 427 -15.78 15.94 23.46
N ASN A 428 -15.11 15.60 22.37
CA ASN A 428 -13.76 16.09 22.08
C ASN A 428 -13.70 17.32 21.18
N GLN A 429 -14.70 17.54 20.35
CA GLN A 429 -14.75 18.66 19.40
C GLN A 429 -16.03 19.51 19.51
N GLN A 430 -16.94 19.20 20.42
CA GLN A 430 -18.27 19.85 20.57
C GLN A 430 -19.06 19.91 19.26
N ARG A 431 -18.93 18.89 18.43
CA ARG A 431 -19.60 18.75 17.11
C ARG A 431 -20.56 17.58 17.10
N LYS A 432 -21.74 17.78 16.47
CA LYS A 432 -22.73 16.71 16.26
C LYS A 432 -22.47 15.98 14.92
N THR A 433 -21.33 15.31 14.84
CA THR A 433 -20.89 14.57 13.66
C THR A 433 -20.28 13.23 14.06
N ARG A 434 -19.80 12.48 13.09
CA ARG A 434 -18.99 11.25 13.27
C ARG A 434 -17.85 11.25 12.28
N LEU A 435 -16.94 10.30 12.39
CA LEU A 435 -15.89 10.09 11.39
C LEU A 435 -16.48 9.70 10.03
N HIS A 436 -15.99 10.37 8.99
CA HIS A 436 -16.14 9.98 7.60
C HIS A 436 -14.78 9.49 7.09
N LEU A 437 -14.67 8.19 6.87
CA LEU A 437 -13.43 7.53 6.49
C LEU A 437 -13.43 7.22 5.00
N TRP A 438 -12.34 7.56 4.33
CA TRP A 438 -12.05 7.16 2.96
C TRP A 438 -10.73 6.40 2.89
N ILE A 439 -10.75 5.28 2.18
CA ILE A 439 -9.58 4.48 1.83
C ILE A 439 -9.61 4.28 0.32
N PRO A 440 -8.56 4.67 -0.41
CA PRO A 440 -8.56 4.52 -1.86
C PRO A 440 -8.55 3.03 -2.26
N PRO A 441 -8.96 2.69 -3.49
CA PRO A 441 -8.97 1.30 -3.98
C PRO A 441 -7.60 0.62 -3.94
N THR A 442 -6.53 1.41 -4.05
CA THR A 442 -5.15 0.94 -3.97
C THR A 442 -4.34 1.80 -2.98
N PRO A 443 -4.51 1.58 -1.65
CA PRO A 443 -3.90 2.45 -0.64
C PRO A 443 -2.39 2.22 -0.48
N GLY A 444 -1.87 1.07 -0.91
CA GLY A 444 -0.44 0.74 -0.88
C GLY A 444 0.34 1.32 -2.07
N ASP A 445 1.55 0.81 -2.27
CA ASP A 445 2.53 1.30 -3.26
C ASP A 445 2.06 1.35 -4.73
N PRO A 446 1.10 0.52 -5.20
CA PRO A 446 0.59 0.72 -6.55
C PRO A 446 -0.05 2.10 -6.80
N GLY A 447 -0.52 2.77 -5.74
CA GLY A 447 -1.12 4.11 -5.84
C GLY A 447 -0.12 5.25 -5.89
N VAL A 448 1.12 5.06 -5.41
CA VAL A 448 2.11 6.16 -5.31
C VAL A 448 2.62 6.64 -6.67
N THR A 449 2.53 5.81 -7.69
CA THR A 449 2.84 6.19 -9.07
C THR A 449 1.90 7.29 -9.58
N ILE A 450 0.61 7.15 -9.25
CA ILE A 450 -0.41 8.16 -9.52
C ILE A 450 -0.11 9.42 -8.72
N GLY A 451 0.15 9.25 -7.42
CA GLY A 451 0.44 10.37 -6.51
C GLY A 451 1.65 11.21 -6.92
N ALA A 452 2.68 10.57 -7.45
CA ALA A 452 3.85 11.27 -7.99
C ALA A 452 3.46 12.23 -9.13
N ALA A 453 2.61 11.79 -10.06
CA ALA A 453 2.15 12.63 -11.15
C ALA A 453 1.22 13.76 -10.65
N TRP A 454 0.33 13.48 -9.69
CA TRP A 454 -0.54 14.51 -9.07
C TRP A 454 0.24 15.57 -8.32
N LEU A 455 1.19 15.16 -7.47
CA LEU A 455 2.07 16.10 -6.75
C LEU A 455 2.86 16.97 -7.73
N PHE A 456 3.43 16.38 -8.79
CA PHE A 456 4.20 17.12 -9.78
C PHE A 456 3.32 18.11 -10.56
N ALA A 457 2.11 17.71 -10.96
CA ALA A 457 1.14 18.57 -11.61
C ALA A 457 0.78 19.77 -10.71
N HIS A 458 0.53 19.53 -9.44
CA HIS A 458 0.29 20.59 -8.45
C HIS A 458 1.47 21.57 -8.35
N LEU A 459 2.70 21.08 -8.25
CA LEU A 459 3.92 21.90 -8.21
C LEU A 459 4.11 22.72 -9.49
N ALA A 460 3.66 22.20 -10.63
CA ALA A 460 3.65 22.92 -11.91
C ALA A 460 2.51 23.95 -12.02
N GLY A 461 1.62 24.05 -11.02
CA GLY A 461 0.52 25.01 -11.00
C GLY A 461 -0.70 24.57 -11.79
N ALA A 462 -0.87 23.27 -12.02
CA ALA A 462 -2.09 22.75 -12.59
C ALA A 462 -3.28 23.01 -11.64
N PRO A 463 -4.49 23.27 -12.16
CA PRO A 463 -5.70 23.31 -11.33
C PRO A 463 -5.94 21.94 -10.67
N ARG A 464 -6.70 21.93 -9.60
CA ARG A 464 -6.95 20.69 -8.85
C ARG A 464 -7.58 19.56 -9.66
N GLY A 465 -8.37 19.89 -10.64
CA GLY A 465 -9.19 18.93 -11.36
C GLY A 465 -10.38 18.41 -10.55
N ALA A 466 -11.18 17.58 -11.18
CA ALA A 466 -12.19 16.79 -10.51
C ALA A 466 -11.51 15.67 -9.67
N PRO A 467 -12.21 15.10 -8.65
CA PRO A 467 -11.75 13.88 -8.00
C PRO A 467 -11.43 12.81 -9.04
N ILE A 468 -10.45 11.95 -8.74
CA ILE A 468 -10.09 10.89 -9.67
C ILE A 468 -11.31 9.99 -9.88
N SER A 469 -11.91 10.12 -11.05
CA SER A 469 -12.97 9.25 -11.53
C SER A 469 -12.37 8.18 -12.43
N HIS A 470 -11.72 7.21 -11.82
CA HIS A 470 -11.09 6.10 -12.53
C HIS A 470 -11.48 4.79 -11.85
N GLU A 471 -11.73 3.78 -12.65
CA GLU A 471 -12.15 2.46 -12.16
C GLU A 471 -10.98 1.65 -11.56
N PHE A 472 -9.76 2.18 -11.64
CA PHE A 472 -8.52 1.58 -11.14
C PHE A 472 -8.28 0.18 -11.71
N TYR A 473 -8.43 0.07 -13.04
CA TYR A 473 -8.02 -1.10 -13.78
C TYR A 473 -6.66 -0.89 -14.46
N CYS A 474 -5.95 -1.99 -14.65
CA CYS A 474 -4.57 -2.04 -15.08
C CYS A 474 -4.45 -2.69 -16.46
N GLY A 475 -3.64 -2.11 -17.34
CA GLY A 475 -3.38 -2.65 -18.67
C GLY A 475 -4.49 -2.41 -19.67
N LEU A 476 -4.44 -3.16 -20.74
CA LEU A 476 -5.43 -3.15 -21.81
C LEU A 476 -6.41 -4.32 -21.63
N PRO A 477 -7.69 -4.13 -21.98
CA PRO A 477 -8.60 -5.26 -22.08
C PRO A 477 -8.12 -6.22 -23.17
N ALA A 478 -8.36 -7.51 -22.98
CA ALA A 478 -8.06 -8.49 -24.01
C ALA A 478 -8.92 -8.21 -25.27
N PRO A 479 -8.31 -8.12 -26.46
CA PRO A 479 -9.07 -7.93 -27.69
C PRO A 479 -10.04 -9.09 -27.90
N PRO A 480 -11.25 -8.84 -28.45
CA PRO A 480 -12.20 -9.91 -28.73
C PRO A 480 -11.64 -11.07 -29.58
N GLN A 481 -10.73 -10.76 -30.50
CA GLN A 481 -10.06 -11.74 -31.32
C GLN A 481 -9.15 -12.68 -30.53
N ASP A 482 -8.44 -12.16 -29.52
CA ASP A 482 -7.56 -12.97 -28.66
C ASP A 482 -8.40 -13.92 -27.80
N ILE A 483 -9.54 -13.44 -27.31
CA ILE A 483 -10.52 -14.27 -26.57
C ILE A 483 -11.06 -15.39 -27.48
N ALA A 484 -11.48 -15.05 -28.70
CA ALA A 484 -11.98 -16.03 -29.66
C ALA A 484 -10.90 -17.06 -30.00
N THR A 485 -9.66 -16.63 -30.24
CA THR A 485 -8.53 -17.52 -30.51
C THR A 485 -8.27 -18.46 -29.33
N ALA A 486 -8.25 -17.92 -28.09
CA ALA A 486 -8.06 -18.72 -26.90
C ALA A 486 -9.16 -19.78 -26.71
N LEU A 487 -10.42 -19.42 -26.96
CA LEU A 487 -11.54 -20.37 -26.92
C LEU A 487 -11.46 -21.46 -28.01
N GLN A 488 -11.04 -21.09 -29.22
CA GLN A 488 -10.88 -22.05 -30.32
C GLN A 488 -9.71 -23.03 -30.14
N THR A 489 -8.65 -22.57 -29.46
CA THR A 489 -7.44 -23.38 -29.22
C THR A 489 -7.46 -24.17 -27.93
N SER A 490 -8.44 -23.89 -27.05
CA SER A 490 -8.64 -24.63 -25.80
C SER A 490 -9.65 -25.78 -26.00
N ASP A 491 -9.46 -26.89 -25.28
CA ASP A 491 -10.44 -27.98 -25.20
C ASP A 491 -11.63 -27.67 -24.29
N ILE A 492 -11.91 -26.38 -24.06
CA ILE A 492 -12.99 -25.93 -23.16
C ILE A 492 -14.25 -25.69 -23.97
N ALA A 493 -15.33 -26.35 -23.59
CA ALA A 493 -16.64 -26.11 -24.20
C ALA A 493 -17.07 -24.65 -23.92
N SER A 494 -17.44 -23.93 -24.97
CA SER A 494 -17.87 -22.54 -24.90
C SER A 494 -19.22 -22.33 -25.59
N GLN A 495 -20.03 -21.43 -25.04
CA GLN A 495 -21.33 -21.04 -25.56
C GLN A 495 -21.49 -19.54 -25.53
N GLY A 496 -21.87 -18.93 -26.66
CA GLY A 496 -22.28 -17.53 -26.71
C GLY A 496 -23.60 -17.31 -25.99
N ILE A 497 -23.66 -16.33 -25.10
CA ILE A 497 -24.88 -16.01 -24.31
C ILE A 497 -25.49 -14.70 -24.79
N GLY A 498 -24.66 -13.66 -25.00
CA GLY A 498 -25.11 -12.36 -25.44
C GLY A 498 -23.94 -11.39 -25.62
N ASP A 499 -24.18 -10.30 -26.32
CA ASP A 499 -23.22 -9.22 -26.48
C ASP A 499 -23.41 -8.20 -25.35
N ILE A 500 -22.46 -8.14 -24.42
CA ILE A 500 -22.51 -7.21 -23.27
C ILE A 500 -22.42 -5.73 -23.67
N ALA A 501 -22.10 -5.40 -24.91
CA ALA A 501 -22.21 -4.05 -25.43
C ALA A 501 -23.68 -3.59 -25.58
N THR A 502 -24.61 -4.53 -25.71
CA THR A 502 -26.04 -4.25 -25.78
C THR A 502 -26.72 -4.38 -24.40
N PRO A 503 -27.78 -3.62 -24.10
CA PRO A 503 -28.54 -3.79 -22.87
C PRO A 503 -29.10 -5.22 -22.71
N GLU A 504 -29.69 -5.76 -23.76
CA GLU A 504 -30.31 -7.09 -23.78
C GLU A 504 -29.27 -8.19 -23.52
N GLY A 505 -28.08 -8.07 -24.11
CA GLY A 505 -26.99 -9.02 -23.87
C GLY A 505 -26.46 -8.95 -22.45
N ARG A 506 -26.33 -7.74 -21.87
CA ARG A 506 -25.95 -7.57 -20.46
C ARG A 506 -26.96 -8.20 -19.51
N ASP A 507 -28.26 -7.97 -19.74
CA ASP A 507 -29.32 -8.52 -18.92
C ASP A 507 -29.33 -10.06 -19.01
N ALA A 508 -29.20 -10.63 -20.21
CA ALA A 508 -29.13 -12.10 -20.40
C ALA A 508 -27.96 -12.73 -19.65
N VAL A 509 -26.76 -12.11 -19.70
CA VAL A 509 -25.59 -12.58 -18.96
C VAL A 509 -25.79 -12.42 -17.44
N ALA A 510 -26.31 -11.28 -16.99
CA ALA A 510 -26.57 -11.02 -15.59
C ALA A 510 -27.60 -11.98 -14.98
N ASP A 511 -28.68 -12.24 -15.69
CA ASP A 511 -29.73 -13.19 -15.29
C ASP A 511 -29.20 -14.61 -15.18
N LEU A 512 -28.38 -15.04 -16.14
CA LEU A 512 -27.75 -16.36 -16.09
C LEU A 512 -26.79 -16.47 -14.89
N MET A 513 -25.96 -15.45 -14.66
CA MET A 513 -25.06 -15.43 -13.51
C MET A 513 -25.83 -15.46 -12.19
N ALA A 514 -26.86 -14.65 -12.05
CA ALA A 514 -27.71 -14.60 -10.86
C ALA A 514 -28.42 -15.95 -10.63
N PHE A 515 -28.96 -16.57 -11.67
CA PHE A 515 -29.57 -17.88 -11.61
C PHE A 515 -28.60 -18.97 -11.12
N MET A 516 -27.38 -18.99 -11.67
CA MET A 516 -26.35 -19.97 -11.28
C MET A 516 -25.92 -19.76 -9.82
N VAL A 517 -25.66 -18.52 -9.42
CA VAL A 517 -25.26 -18.18 -8.03
C VAL A 517 -26.38 -18.53 -7.06
N ALA A 518 -27.64 -18.20 -7.36
CA ALA A 518 -28.79 -18.55 -6.53
C ALA A 518 -28.96 -20.06 -6.32
N ARG A 519 -28.44 -20.88 -7.24
CA ARG A 519 -28.40 -22.35 -7.14
C ARG A 519 -27.09 -22.90 -6.61
N ASN A 520 -26.34 -22.07 -5.90
CA ASN A 520 -25.05 -22.42 -5.31
C ASN A 520 -23.96 -22.76 -6.33
N GLY A 521 -24.10 -22.30 -7.58
CA GLY A 521 -23.02 -22.32 -8.57
C GLY A 521 -21.89 -21.35 -8.20
N ILE A 522 -20.68 -21.69 -8.61
CA ILE A 522 -19.50 -20.81 -8.48
C ILE A 522 -19.14 -20.31 -9.87
N ILE A 523 -19.06 -18.99 -10.03
CA ILE A 523 -18.78 -18.34 -11.31
C ILE A 523 -17.47 -17.57 -11.22
N ALA A 524 -16.60 -17.77 -12.22
CA ALA A 524 -15.43 -16.92 -12.44
C ALA A 524 -15.74 -15.89 -13.52
N LEU A 525 -15.55 -14.62 -13.23
CA LEU A 525 -15.73 -13.51 -14.17
C LEU A 525 -14.38 -12.99 -14.63
N TYR A 526 -14.23 -12.90 -15.96
CA TYR A 526 -13.11 -12.27 -16.62
C TYR A 526 -13.66 -11.26 -17.63
N GLN A 527 -13.43 -9.97 -17.39
CA GLN A 527 -13.86 -8.89 -18.29
C GLN A 527 -12.88 -7.72 -18.26
N GLY A 528 -12.84 -6.89 -19.30
CA GLY A 528 -12.06 -5.67 -19.38
C GLY A 528 -10.59 -5.83 -18.97
N ALA A 529 -9.98 -4.78 -18.44
CA ALA A 529 -8.64 -4.79 -17.86
C ALA A 529 -8.66 -5.38 -16.43
N ALA A 530 -7.51 -5.84 -15.93
CA ALA A 530 -7.38 -6.34 -14.56
C ALA A 530 -7.46 -5.20 -13.54
N GLU A 531 -7.86 -5.52 -12.32
CA GLU A 531 -7.84 -4.56 -11.23
C GLU A 531 -6.40 -4.15 -10.86
N THR A 532 -6.20 -2.88 -10.51
CA THR A 532 -5.01 -2.41 -9.82
C THR A 532 -5.18 -2.56 -8.30
N GLY A 533 -4.10 -2.84 -7.58
CA GLY A 533 -4.16 -3.13 -6.15
C GLY A 533 -4.54 -4.58 -5.81
N PRO A 534 -4.54 -4.95 -4.52
CA PRO A 534 -4.61 -6.34 -4.08
C PRO A 534 -6.03 -6.92 -4.01
N ARG A 535 -7.06 -6.17 -4.38
CA ARG A 535 -8.47 -6.58 -4.25
C ARG A 535 -9.12 -6.85 -5.60
N ALA A 536 -9.95 -7.88 -5.66
CA ALA A 536 -10.84 -8.13 -6.79
C ALA A 536 -12.03 -7.16 -6.72
N LEU A 537 -12.33 -6.49 -7.84
CA LEU A 537 -13.35 -5.44 -7.94
C LEU A 537 -14.32 -5.70 -9.12
N GLY A 538 -14.52 -6.97 -9.50
CA GLY A 538 -15.50 -7.37 -10.50
C GLY A 538 -14.93 -7.72 -11.87
N HIS A 539 -13.63 -7.53 -12.15
CA HIS A 539 -13.04 -7.89 -13.46
C HIS A 539 -12.30 -9.22 -13.46
N ARG A 540 -11.67 -9.59 -12.36
CA ARG A 540 -11.02 -10.90 -12.12
C ARG A 540 -11.56 -11.46 -10.82
N SER A 541 -12.86 -11.80 -10.81
CA SER A 541 -13.60 -12.11 -9.59
C SER A 541 -14.23 -13.49 -9.64
N ILE A 542 -14.41 -14.10 -8.48
CA ILE A 542 -15.14 -15.36 -8.31
C ILE A 542 -16.34 -15.07 -7.42
N PHE A 543 -17.54 -15.41 -7.91
CA PHE A 543 -18.80 -15.19 -7.21
C PHE A 543 -19.39 -16.51 -6.72
N ALA A 544 -19.98 -16.48 -5.54
CA ALA A 544 -20.74 -17.57 -4.94
C ALA A 544 -21.91 -17.01 -4.14
N ASN A 545 -22.88 -17.88 -3.81
CA ASN A 545 -24.05 -17.50 -3.04
C ASN A 545 -23.68 -17.16 -1.58
N PRO A 546 -23.87 -15.91 -1.10
CA PRO A 546 -23.58 -15.55 0.29
C PRO A 546 -24.54 -16.19 1.30
N CYS A 547 -25.70 -16.68 0.86
CA CYS A 547 -26.69 -17.38 1.70
C CYS A 547 -26.37 -18.89 1.87
N ASP A 548 -25.40 -19.43 1.13
CA ASP A 548 -24.95 -20.81 1.30
C ASP A 548 -23.94 -20.90 2.44
N PRO A 549 -24.23 -21.60 3.55
CA PRO A 549 -23.35 -21.72 4.70
C PRO A 549 -22.01 -22.40 4.37
N HIS A 550 -21.96 -23.21 3.31
CA HIS A 550 -20.76 -23.93 2.88
C HIS A 550 -20.00 -23.23 1.74
N ALA A 551 -20.43 -22.06 1.28
CA ALA A 551 -19.79 -21.34 0.17
C ALA A 551 -18.32 -21.04 0.44
N ARG A 552 -17.98 -20.61 1.67
CA ARG A 552 -16.61 -20.32 2.09
C ARG A 552 -15.70 -21.54 2.02
N GLU A 553 -16.14 -22.66 2.57
CA GLU A 553 -15.38 -23.92 2.55
C GLU A 553 -15.12 -24.39 1.13
N ARG A 554 -16.17 -24.45 0.31
CA ARG A 554 -16.05 -24.86 -1.10
C ARG A 554 -15.10 -23.95 -1.90
N LEU A 555 -15.18 -22.63 -1.69
CA LEU A 555 -14.30 -21.69 -2.38
C LEU A 555 -12.85 -21.81 -1.92
N ASN A 556 -12.61 -21.95 -0.61
CA ASN A 556 -11.26 -22.07 -0.08
C ASN A 556 -10.63 -23.41 -0.44
N GLU A 557 -11.34 -24.52 -0.25
CA GLU A 557 -10.83 -25.87 -0.46
C GLU A 557 -10.70 -26.25 -1.93
N ARG A 558 -11.77 -26.02 -2.75
CA ARG A 558 -11.89 -26.59 -4.09
C ARG A 558 -11.57 -25.64 -5.23
N VAL A 559 -11.58 -24.34 -4.97
CA VAL A 559 -11.38 -23.31 -6.01
C VAL A 559 -10.09 -22.54 -5.81
N LYS A 560 -9.83 -22.09 -4.57
CA LYS A 560 -8.67 -21.25 -4.26
C LYS A 560 -7.51 -22.01 -3.61
N TYR A 561 -7.73 -23.22 -3.15
CA TYR A 561 -6.72 -24.08 -2.50
C TYR A 561 -5.94 -23.30 -1.43
N ARG A 562 -6.66 -22.71 -0.48
CA ARG A 562 -6.10 -21.83 0.54
C ARG A 562 -6.67 -22.16 1.92
N GLU A 563 -6.08 -21.56 2.94
CA GLU A 563 -6.45 -21.77 4.34
C GLU A 563 -7.94 -21.50 4.59
N ALA A 564 -8.58 -22.35 5.35
CA ALA A 564 -10.01 -22.29 5.64
C ALA A 564 -10.43 -21.04 6.44
N ILE A 565 -9.49 -20.45 7.19
CA ILE A 565 -9.71 -19.20 7.95
C ILE A 565 -9.88 -17.97 7.03
N ARG A 566 -9.57 -18.06 5.73
CA ARG A 566 -9.61 -16.92 4.81
C ARG A 566 -11.03 -16.41 4.63
N PRO A 567 -11.28 -15.11 4.86
CA PRO A 567 -12.59 -14.53 4.64
C PRO A 567 -12.87 -14.35 3.14
N LEU A 568 -14.16 -14.18 2.84
CA LEU A 568 -14.67 -13.74 1.54
C LEU A 568 -15.25 -12.34 1.72
N ALA A 569 -15.16 -11.51 0.68
CA ALA A 569 -15.76 -10.19 0.67
C ALA A 569 -17.21 -10.28 0.17
N PRO A 570 -18.21 -9.77 0.90
CA PRO A 570 -19.56 -9.66 0.39
C PRO A 570 -19.66 -8.57 -0.69
N MET A 571 -20.50 -8.81 -1.69
CA MET A 571 -20.91 -7.80 -2.67
C MET A 571 -22.40 -7.49 -2.42
N ALA A 572 -22.73 -6.23 -2.35
CA ALA A 572 -24.11 -5.76 -2.17
C ALA A 572 -24.39 -4.61 -3.12
N THR A 573 -25.68 -4.36 -3.41
CA THR A 573 -26.07 -3.13 -4.11
C THR A 573 -25.86 -1.91 -3.20
N LEU A 574 -25.68 -0.74 -3.79
CA LEU A 574 -25.50 0.50 -3.03
C LEU A 574 -26.67 0.77 -2.08
N GLU A 575 -27.89 0.48 -2.52
CA GLU A 575 -29.11 0.63 -1.71
C GLU A 575 -29.12 -0.33 -0.51
N ALA A 576 -28.63 -1.55 -0.69
CA ALA A 576 -28.53 -2.53 0.39
C ALA A 576 -27.40 -2.19 1.37
N ALA A 577 -26.32 -1.59 0.89
CA ALA A 577 -25.18 -1.19 1.72
C ALA A 577 -25.51 -0.06 2.72
N HIS A 578 -26.61 0.68 2.50
CA HIS A 578 -27.09 1.73 3.40
C HIS A 578 -28.03 1.21 4.51
N ARG A 579 -28.42 -0.05 4.47
CA ARG A 579 -29.27 -0.71 5.49
C ARG A 579 -28.42 -1.43 6.55
#